data_39dc622f6ce241768a663838087f1b91
#
_entry.id   39dc622f6ce241768a663838087f1b91
#
_cell.length_a   1.000
_cell.length_b   1.000
_cell.length_c   1.000
_cell.angle_alpha   90.00
_cell.angle_beta   90.00
_cell.angle_gamma   90.00
#
_symmetry.space_group_name_H-M   'P 1'
#
loop_
_entity.id
_entity.type
_entity.pdbx_description
1 polymer ?
#
loop_
_entity_poly.entity_id
_entity_poly.type
_entity_poly.pdbx_seq_one_letter_code
_entity_poly.pdbx_strand_id
1 'polypeptide(L)'
;MCVAWHGGDLQLFSRVRTLGRGGLFISISNPPPVGTKLSLAFEVPGGNVQAEAIVRNIVRGDGMGVEFTKLRLKDRILLEQLLKRLLR
;
A
#
# COMPACT_ATOMS: atom_id res chain seq x y z
N MET A 1 5.97 9.66 -0.49
CA MET A 1 5.94 8.40 0.27
C MET A 1 6.11 7.22 -0.65
N CYS A 2 6.86 6.23 -0.22
CA CYS A 2 7.13 5.04 -1.02
C CYS A 2 6.79 3.78 -0.24
N VAL A 3 6.50 2.71 -0.95
CA VAL A 3 6.16 1.42 -0.38
C VAL A 3 7.02 0.33 -1.01
N ALA A 4 7.56 -0.54 -0.17
CA ALA A 4 8.18 -1.77 -0.62
C ALA A 4 7.07 -2.82 -0.73
N TRP A 5 6.96 -3.48 -1.87
CA TRP A 5 5.92 -4.47 -2.06
C TRP A 5 6.40 -5.65 -2.89
N HIS A 6 5.82 -6.80 -2.65
CA HIS A 6 6.06 -7.96 -3.49
C HIS A 6 4.78 -8.77 -3.69
N GLY A 7 4.70 -9.40 -4.83
CA GLY A 7 3.58 -10.24 -5.26
C GLY A 7 3.64 -10.46 -6.75
N GLY A 8 3.00 -11.53 -7.24
CA GLY A 8 2.98 -11.84 -8.67
C GLY A 8 4.35 -11.90 -9.32
N ASP A 9 5.36 -12.48 -8.65
CA ASP A 9 6.75 -12.58 -9.10
C ASP A 9 7.49 -11.24 -9.20
N LEU A 10 6.92 -10.16 -8.69
CA LEU A 10 7.54 -8.84 -8.65
C LEU A 10 7.95 -8.49 -7.23
N GLN A 11 9.04 -7.73 -7.12
CA GLN A 11 9.49 -7.15 -5.86
C GLN A 11 10.02 -5.77 -6.18
N LEU A 12 9.30 -4.74 -5.76
CA LEU A 12 9.57 -3.36 -6.15
C LEU A 12 9.44 -2.40 -4.98
N PHE A 13 10.01 -1.21 -5.18
CA PHE A 13 9.85 -0.08 -4.30
C PHE A 13 9.21 1.03 -5.12
N SER A 14 7.99 1.41 -4.78
CA SER A 14 7.18 2.29 -5.62
C SER A 14 6.61 3.46 -4.83
N ARG A 15 6.28 4.53 -5.55
CA ARG A 15 5.66 5.71 -4.94
C ARG A 15 4.19 5.43 -4.61
N VAL A 16 3.76 5.92 -3.46
CA VAL A 16 2.36 5.91 -3.03
C VAL A 16 1.76 7.26 -3.39
N ARG A 17 0.67 7.27 -4.15
CA ARG A 17 -0.01 8.50 -4.54
C ARG A 17 -1.10 8.89 -3.57
N THR A 18 -1.88 7.92 -3.11
CA THR A 18 -2.91 8.17 -2.12
C THR A 18 -2.88 7.07 -1.07
N LEU A 19 -3.21 7.45 0.15
CA LEU A 19 -3.22 6.54 1.29
C LEU A 19 -4.51 6.75 2.08
N GLY A 20 -5.17 5.66 2.43
CA GLY A 20 -6.37 5.69 3.26
C GLY A 20 -6.34 4.56 4.28
N ARG A 21 -7.43 4.45 5.05
CA ARG A 21 -7.56 3.40 6.06
C ARG A 21 -7.63 2.00 5.47
N GLY A 22 -8.23 1.89 4.30
CA GLY A 22 -8.49 0.60 3.67
C GLY A 22 -7.46 0.18 2.64
N GLY A 23 -6.56 1.05 2.26
CA GLY A 23 -5.59 0.73 1.22
C GLY A 23 -4.84 1.94 0.70
N LEU A 24 -4.17 1.75 -0.43
CA LEU A 24 -3.39 2.82 -1.04
C LEU A 24 -3.33 2.63 -2.56
N PHE A 25 -2.91 3.70 -3.26
CA PHE A 25 -2.67 3.65 -4.70
C PHE A 25 -1.16 3.67 -4.93
N ILE A 26 -0.67 2.67 -5.66
CA ILE A 26 0.76 2.49 -5.96
C ILE A 26 1.01 2.85 -7.41
N SER A 27 1.96 3.76 -7.64
CA SER A 27 2.38 4.13 -9.00
C SER A 27 3.27 3.05 -9.58
N ILE A 28 2.85 2.49 -10.71
CA ILE A 28 3.60 1.47 -11.43
C ILE A 28 3.09 1.41 -12.88
N SER A 29 4.01 1.27 -13.84
CA SER A 29 3.63 1.26 -15.26
C SER A 29 2.91 -0.01 -15.66
N ASN A 30 3.36 -1.16 -15.16
CA ASN A 30 2.80 -2.46 -15.52
C ASN A 30 2.39 -3.20 -14.25
N PRO A 31 1.25 -2.84 -13.66
CA PRO A 31 0.81 -3.48 -12.42
C PRO A 31 0.43 -4.94 -12.64
N PRO A 32 0.59 -5.78 -11.61
CA PRO A 32 0.07 -7.15 -11.68
C PRO A 32 -1.46 -7.13 -11.77
N PRO A 33 -2.07 -8.23 -12.23
CA PRO A 33 -3.52 -8.28 -12.44
C PRO A 33 -4.33 -8.05 -11.18
N VAL A 34 -5.56 -7.56 -11.36
CA VAL A 34 -6.55 -7.50 -10.28
C VAL A 34 -6.67 -8.87 -9.63
N GLY A 35 -6.72 -8.90 -8.31
CA GLY A 35 -6.76 -10.15 -7.54
C GLY A 35 -5.40 -10.64 -7.07
N THR A 36 -4.31 -10.04 -7.54
CA THR A 36 -2.97 -10.43 -7.08
C THR A 36 -2.79 -10.04 -5.60
N LYS A 37 -2.30 -10.99 -4.82
CA LYS A 37 -2.01 -10.76 -3.41
C LYS A 37 -0.63 -10.15 -3.27
N LEU A 38 -0.53 -9.13 -2.42
CA LEU A 38 0.70 -8.38 -2.19
C LEU A 38 1.05 -8.36 -0.72
N SER A 39 2.35 -8.30 -0.44
CA SER A 39 2.86 -7.93 0.89
C SER A 39 3.47 -6.56 0.78
N LEU A 40 3.13 -5.68 1.71
CA LEU A 40 3.52 -4.28 1.69
C LEU A 40 4.29 -3.92 2.96
N ALA A 41 5.26 -3.02 2.82
CA ALA A 41 5.94 -2.41 3.97
C ALA A 41 6.27 -0.96 3.64
N PHE A 42 5.93 -0.06 4.55
CA PHE A 42 6.27 1.36 4.37
C PHE A 42 6.57 2.02 5.72
N GLU A 43 7.42 3.03 5.67
CA GLU A 43 7.82 3.76 6.85
C GLU A 43 6.85 4.89 7.16
N VAL A 44 6.58 5.07 8.44
CA VAL A 44 5.74 6.13 8.96
C VAL A 44 6.45 6.74 10.17
N PRO A 45 6.07 7.94 10.62
CA PRO A 45 6.57 8.46 11.90
C PRO A 45 6.22 7.46 13.00
N GLY A 46 7.23 7.04 13.75
CA GLY A 46 7.05 6.09 14.85
C GLY A 46 7.32 4.64 14.50
N GLY A 47 7.56 4.30 13.23
CA GLY A 47 7.91 2.91 12.89
C GLY A 47 7.58 2.52 11.47
N ASN A 48 7.39 1.23 11.26
CA ASN A 48 7.04 0.65 9.98
C ASN A 48 5.66 0.03 10.04
N VAL A 49 4.90 0.20 8.95
CA VAL A 49 3.63 -0.50 8.75
C VAL A 49 3.87 -1.65 7.79
N GLN A 50 3.44 -2.85 8.17
CA GLN A 50 3.44 -4.02 7.32
C GLN A 50 2.00 -4.48 7.12
N ALA A 51 1.65 -4.82 5.90
CA ALA A 51 0.29 -5.19 5.57
C ALA A 51 0.27 -6.23 4.45
N GLU A 52 -0.79 -7.03 4.43
CA GLU A 52 -1.14 -7.81 3.26
C GLU A 52 -2.27 -7.11 2.54
N ALA A 53 -2.26 -7.18 1.22
CA ALA A 53 -3.21 -6.47 0.40
C ALA A 53 -3.54 -7.26 -0.86
N ILE A 54 -4.54 -6.78 -1.58
CA ILE A 54 -4.94 -7.37 -2.86
C ILE A 54 -5.16 -6.25 -3.86
N VAL A 55 -4.77 -6.47 -5.10
CA VAL A 55 -5.00 -5.51 -6.18
C VAL A 55 -6.49 -5.50 -6.50
N ARG A 56 -7.14 -4.35 -6.35
CA ARG A 56 -8.58 -4.18 -6.59
C ARG A 56 -8.90 -3.52 -7.91
N ASN A 57 -8.06 -2.60 -8.35
CA ASN A 57 -8.25 -1.94 -9.64
C ASN A 57 -6.93 -1.52 -10.24
N ILE A 58 -6.92 -1.36 -11.54
CA ILE A 58 -5.73 -0.97 -12.31
C ILE A 58 -6.08 0.23 -13.17
N VAL A 59 -5.20 1.24 -13.16
CA VAL A 59 -5.23 2.34 -14.11
C VAL A 59 -4.02 2.15 -15.02
N ARG A 60 -4.28 1.77 -16.25
CA ARG A 60 -3.24 1.39 -17.21
C ARG A 60 -2.22 2.52 -17.40
N GLY A 61 -0.92 2.18 -17.30
CA GLY A 61 0.15 3.16 -17.44
C GLY A 61 0.36 4.06 -16.24
N ASP A 62 -0.46 3.92 -15.19
CA ASP A 62 -0.44 4.82 -14.04
C ASP A 62 -0.19 4.07 -12.73
N GLY A 63 -1.01 3.07 -12.42
CA GLY A 63 -0.81 2.33 -11.20
C GLY A 63 -1.93 1.38 -10.84
N MET A 64 -1.95 1.00 -9.56
CA MET A 64 -2.94 0.07 -9.03
C MET A 64 -3.46 0.53 -7.68
N GLY A 65 -4.77 0.38 -7.49
CA GLY A 65 -5.40 0.53 -6.19
C GLY A 65 -5.37 -0.81 -5.47
N VAL A 66 -4.84 -0.82 -4.25
CA VAL A 66 -4.78 -2.03 -3.44
C VAL A 66 -5.54 -1.84 -2.15
N GLU A 67 -6.19 -2.92 -1.70
CA GLU A 67 -6.96 -2.94 -0.47
C GLU A 67 -6.21 -3.78 0.56
N PHE A 68 -6.07 -3.27 1.79
CA PHE A 68 -5.49 -4.05 2.87
C PHE A 68 -6.41 -5.21 3.21
N THR A 69 -5.86 -6.41 3.23
CA THR A 69 -6.60 -7.61 3.63
C THR A 69 -6.21 -8.08 5.02
N LYS A 70 -5.01 -7.72 5.47
CA LYS A 70 -4.54 -8.07 6.81
C LYS A 70 -3.61 -6.99 7.32
N LEU A 71 -3.89 -6.47 8.51
CA LEU A 71 -3.14 -5.41 9.13
C LEU A 71 -3.19 -5.63 10.64
N ARG A 72 -2.03 -5.89 11.25
CA ARG A 72 -1.97 -6.12 12.70
C ARG A 72 -2.32 -4.84 13.44
N LEU A 73 -2.79 -5.00 14.69
CA LEU A 73 -3.24 -3.86 15.49
C LEU A 73 -2.17 -2.78 15.62
N LYS A 74 -0.93 -3.16 15.90
CA LYS A 74 0.16 -2.17 16.04
C LYS A 74 0.38 -1.39 14.74
N ASP A 75 0.26 -2.04 13.59
CA ASP A 75 0.43 -1.42 12.29
C ASP A 75 -0.75 -0.50 11.98
N ARG A 76 -1.95 -0.91 12.35
CA ARG A 76 -3.15 -0.07 12.19
C ARG A 76 -3.06 1.20 13.02
N ILE A 77 -2.56 1.09 14.24
CA ILE A 77 -2.38 2.27 15.10
C ILE A 77 -1.41 3.26 14.45
N LEU A 78 -0.28 2.77 13.96
CA LEU A 78 0.70 3.62 13.27
C LEU A 78 0.10 4.26 12.01
N LEU A 79 -0.65 3.50 11.23
CA LEU A 79 -1.31 4.01 10.04
C LEU A 79 -2.31 5.10 10.40
N GLU A 80 -3.14 4.89 11.40
CA GLU A 80 -4.13 5.88 11.80
C GLU A 80 -3.50 7.15 12.35
N GLN A 81 -2.38 7.04 13.06
CA GLN A 81 -1.63 8.21 13.52
C GLN A 81 -1.10 9.03 12.32
N LEU A 82 -0.60 8.36 11.30
CA LEU A 82 -0.15 9.04 10.09
C LEU A 82 -1.31 9.73 9.39
N LEU A 83 -2.44 9.06 9.23
CA LEU A 83 -3.61 9.62 8.56
C LEU A 83 -4.13 10.86 9.28
N LYS A 84 -4.13 10.86 10.61
CA LYS A 84 -4.50 12.04 11.39
C LYS A 84 -3.60 13.24 11.11
N ARG A 85 -2.30 13.01 10.92
CA ARG A 85 -1.36 14.07 10.57
C ARG A 85 -1.62 14.64 9.18
N LEU A 86 -1.98 13.78 8.25
CA LEU A 86 -2.23 14.19 6.86
C LEU A 86 -3.54 14.94 6.68
N LEU A 87 -4.49 14.76 7.60
CA LEU A 87 -5.80 15.40 7.52
C LEU A 87 -5.86 16.78 8.16
N ARG A 88 -4.77 17.32 8.59
CA ARG A 88 -4.71 18.66 9.17
C ARG A 88 -4.87 19.74 8.12
#